data_4450a2d11a17026ee1b7ed2fd0c4e76b
#
_entry.id   4450a2d11a17026ee1b7ed2fd0c4e76b
#
_cell.length_a   1.000
_cell.length_b   1.000
_cell.length_c   1.000
_cell.angle_alpha   90.00
_cell.angle_beta   90.00
_cell.angle_gamma   90.00
#
_symmetry.space_group_name_H-M   'P 1'
#
loop_
_entity.id
_entity.type
_entity.pdbx_description
1 polymer ?
#
loop_
_entity_poly.entity_id
_entity_poly.type
_entity_poly.pdbx_seq_one_letter_code
_entity_poly.pdbx_strand_id
1 'polypeptide(L)'
;GEIIATGTNRVVPNSDPTAHAEVMAIRNACAKLGTFQLTGCTVYSSCEPCPMCLSALYWAGVSRICYGNTKDDAKNINFDDSFIYDQLELNYEDRSIKCEHFMRSDALRAFRKWDEKEDKVEY
;
A
#
# COMPACT_ATOMS: atom_id res chain seq x y z
N GLY A 1 16.13 -3.90 18.84
CA GLY A 1 15.52 -2.96 17.96
C GLY A 1 14.82 -1.79 18.63
N GLU A 2 14.69 -0.74 17.89
CA GLU A 2 14.02 0.48 18.32
C GLU A 2 12.72 0.66 17.54
N ILE A 3 11.65 1.08 18.23
CA ILE A 3 10.39 1.46 17.58
C ILE A 3 10.59 2.83 16.94
N ILE A 4 10.59 2.87 15.61
CA ILE A 4 10.76 4.11 14.84
C ILE A 4 9.48 4.91 14.82
N ALA A 5 8.34 4.25 14.54
CA ALA A 5 7.03 4.88 14.44
C ALA A 5 5.92 3.88 14.68
N THR A 6 4.74 4.39 14.96
CA THR A 6 3.52 3.60 15.11
C THR A 6 2.42 4.19 14.23
N GLY A 7 1.39 3.39 13.96
CA GLY A 7 0.20 3.82 13.24
C GLY A 7 -1.04 3.13 13.75
N THR A 8 -2.16 3.83 13.71
CA THR A 8 -3.49 3.31 14.02
C THR A 8 -4.42 3.58 12.85
N ASN A 9 -5.49 2.81 12.74
CA ASN A 9 -6.50 3.03 11.71
C ASN A 9 -7.15 4.40 11.87
N ARG A 10 -7.15 5.20 10.81
CA ARG A 10 -7.70 6.56 10.78
C ARG A 10 -8.73 6.75 9.65
N VAL A 11 -9.26 5.65 9.10
CA VAL A 11 -10.21 5.72 7.98
C VAL A 11 -11.38 6.64 8.29
N VAL A 12 -12.06 6.40 9.41
CA VAL A 12 -13.24 7.20 9.79
C VAL A 12 -12.88 8.63 10.22
N PRO A 13 -11.94 8.83 11.18
CA PRO A 13 -11.60 10.18 11.59
C PRO A 13 -11.07 11.08 10.48
N ASN A 14 -10.32 10.51 9.53
CA ASN A 14 -9.71 11.27 8.45
C ASN A 14 -10.57 11.28 7.17
N SER A 15 -11.70 10.60 7.15
CA SER A 15 -12.50 10.40 5.92
C SER A 15 -11.61 9.92 4.75
N ASP A 16 -10.71 8.99 5.04
CA ASP A 16 -9.70 8.51 4.11
C ASP A 16 -9.70 6.98 4.09
N PRO A 17 -10.22 6.34 3.04
CA PRO A 17 -10.29 4.88 2.97
C PRO A 17 -8.91 4.21 2.91
N THR A 18 -7.86 4.96 2.63
CA THR A 18 -6.49 4.43 2.59
C THR A 18 -5.77 4.50 3.94
N ALA A 19 -6.35 5.18 4.93
CA ALA A 19 -5.70 5.41 6.23
C ALA A 19 -5.75 4.19 7.15
N HIS A 20 -5.38 3.02 6.64
CA HIS A 20 -5.15 1.83 7.45
C HIS A 20 -3.95 2.03 8.38
N ALA A 21 -3.87 1.27 9.46
CA ALA A 21 -2.80 1.39 10.44
C ALA A 21 -1.41 1.26 9.82
N GLU A 22 -1.24 0.32 8.91
CA GLU A 22 0.06 0.07 8.23
C GLU A 22 0.46 1.26 7.36
N VAL A 23 -0.49 1.83 6.60
CA VAL A 23 -0.23 3.04 5.79
C VAL A 23 0.14 4.22 6.66
N MET A 24 -0.55 4.40 7.79
CA MET A 24 -0.24 5.47 8.74
C MET A 24 1.14 5.27 9.35
N ALA A 25 1.52 4.04 9.68
CA ALA A 25 2.84 3.73 10.20
C ALA A 25 3.95 4.04 9.16
N ILE A 26 3.73 3.69 7.90
CA ILE A 26 4.65 4.03 6.80
C ILE A 26 4.84 5.55 6.71
N ARG A 27 3.76 6.30 6.68
CA ARG A 27 3.80 7.77 6.60
C ARG A 27 4.57 8.38 7.77
N ASN A 28 4.28 7.91 8.97
CA ASN A 28 4.95 8.41 10.20
C ASN A 28 6.44 8.05 10.21
N ALA A 29 6.79 6.82 9.82
CA ALA A 29 8.18 6.38 9.75
C ALA A 29 8.97 7.16 8.70
N CYS A 30 8.43 7.32 7.51
CA CYS A 30 9.06 8.07 6.42
C CYS A 30 9.26 9.53 6.80
N ALA A 31 8.27 10.15 7.44
CA ALA A 31 8.39 11.53 7.92
C ALA A 31 9.49 11.65 8.98
N LYS A 32 9.54 10.72 9.93
CA LYS A 32 10.56 10.73 10.99
C LYS A 32 11.98 10.54 10.45
N LEU A 33 12.14 9.61 9.51
CA LEU A 33 13.46 9.29 8.94
C LEU A 33 13.87 10.23 7.80
N GLY A 34 12.95 11.03 7.27
CA GLY A 34 13.23 11.92 6.15
C GLY A 34 13.51 11.18 4.84
N THR A 35 12.89 10.03 4.64
CA THR A 35 13.09 9.19 3.45
C THR A 35 11.80 8.48 3.04
N PHE A 36 11.71 8.07 1.79
CA PHE A 36 10.62 7.24 1.29
C PHE A 36 10.94 5.73 1.31
N GLN A 37 12.11 5.36 1.80
CA GLN A 37 12.56 3.95 1.89
C GLN A 37 12.72 3.53 3.34
N LEU A 38 12.13 2.40 3.69
CA LEU A 38 12.20 1.80 5.01
C LEU A 38 13.05 0.52 5.01
N THR A 39 14.13 0.54 4.24
CA THR A 39 15.07 -0.57 4.14
C THR A 39 15.63 -0.94 5.51
N GLY A 40 15.65 -2.23 5.81
CA GLY A 40 16.12 -2.72 7.11
C GLY A 40 15.09 -2.68 8.23
N CYS A 41 13.90 -2.08 7.98
CA CYS A 41 12.84 -2.02 8.98
C CYS A 41 12.00 -3.29 9.00
N THR A 42 11.55 -3.67 10.18
CA THR A 42 10.54 -4.70 10.39
C THR A 42 9.22 -4.03 10.77
N VAL A 43 8.14 -4.46 10.15
CA VAL A 43 6.79 -4.00 10.48
C VAL A 43 6.09 -5.08 11.31
N TYR A 44 5.53 -4.67 12.43
CA TYR A 44 4.68 -5.50 13.28
C TYR A 44 3.25 -5.01 13.17
N SER A 45 2.35 -5.86 12.74
CA SER A 45 0.93 -5.54 12.58
C SER A 45 0.07 -6.46 13.43
N SER A 46 -1.00 -5.93 14.00
CA SER A 46 -1.97 -6.75 14.75
C SER A 46 -2.74 -7.71 13.86
N CYS A 47 -2.80 -7.43 12.56
CA CYS A 47 -3.47 -8.27 11.58
C CYS A 47 -2.64 -8.38 10.30
N GLU A 48 -2.80 -9.49 9.59
CA GLU A 48 -2.22 -9.70 8.28
C GLU A 48 -2.61 -8.54 7.35
N PRO A 49 -1.64 -7.85 6.72
CA PRO A 49 -1.94 -6.72 5.87
C PRO A 49 -2.86 -7.07 4.69
N CYS A 50 -3.85 -6.19 4.44
CA CYS A 50 -4.69 -6.29 3.26
C CYS A 50 -3.88 -6.05 1.97
N PRO A 51 -4.43 -6.31 0.77
CA PRO A 51 -3.68 -6.11 -0.48
C PRO A 51 -3.13 -4.70 -0.65
N MET A 52 -3.87 -3.67 -0.26
CA MET A 52 -3.42 -2.27 -0.32
C MET A 52 -2.19 -2.04 0.56
N CYS A 53 -2.27 -2.46 1.82
CA CYS A 53 -1.19 -2.27 2.79
C CYS A 53 0.03 -3.12 2.45
N LEU A 54 -0.18 -4.36 2.01
CA LEU A 54 0.90 -5.23 1.57
C LEU A 54 1.66 -4.58 0.41
N SER A 55 0.95 -4.08 -0.59
CA SER A 55 1.57 -3.38 -1.72
C SER A 55 2.32 -2.12 -1.26
N ALA A 56 1.75 -1.35 -0.33
CA ALA A 56 2.41 -0.17 0.23
C ALA A 56 3.71 -0.54 0.96
N LEU A 57 3.74 -1.66 1.68
CA LEU A 57 4.93 -2.15 2.37
C LEU A 57 6.02 -2.59 1.38
N TYR A 58 5.65 -3.18 0.25
CA TYR A 58 6.59 -3.46 -0.84
C TYR A 58 7.16 -2.16 -1.43
N TRP A 59 6.33 -1.17 -1.69
CA TRP A 59 6.81 0.13 -2.17
C TRP A 59 7.76 0.81 -1.18
N ALA A 60 7.49 0.69 0.12
CA ALA A 60 8.36 1.21 1.17
C ALA A 60 9.67 0.44 1.32
N GLY A 61 9.77 -0.76 0.77
CA GLY A 61 10.97 -1.57 0.80
C GLY A 61 11.31 -2.13 2.18
N VAL A 62 10.30 -2.41 3.02
CA VAL A 62 10.53 -3.02 4.34
C VAL A 62 11.16 -4.41 4.19
N SER A 63 11.97 -4.79 5.18
CA SER A 63 12.71 -6.05 5.11
C SER A 63 11.93 -7.24 5.65
N ARG A 64 10.94 -7.01 6.51
CA ARG A 64 10.20 -8.07 7.17
C ARG A 64 8.84 -7.58 7.65
N ILE A 65 7.85 -8.44 7.57
CA ILE A 65 6.50 -8.21 8.08
C ILE A 65 6.16 -9.33 9.06
N CYS A 66 5.76 -8.95 10.27
CA CYS A 66 5.25 -9.84 11.30
C CYS A 66 3.81 -9.45 11.62
N TYR A 67 2.92 -10.40 11.70
CA TYR A 67 1.52 -10.12 12.01
C TYR A 67 0.93 -11.14 13.00
N GLY A 68 -0.09 -10.71 13.74
CA GLY A 68 -0.78 -11.54 14.70
C GLY A 68 -1.97 -12.26 14.09
N ASN A 69 -3.10 -11.56 13.94
CA ASN A 69 -4.31 -12.13 13.36
C ASN A 69 -4.15 -12.40 11.87
N THR A 70 -4.80 -13.46 11.39
CA THR A 70 -4.83 -13.80 9.97
C THR A 70 -5.97 -13.05 9.25
N LYS A 71 -5.96 -13.10 7.92
CA LYS A 71 -7.07 -12.57 7.11
C LYS A 71 -8.39 -13.30 7.39
N ASP A 72 -8.34 -14.56 7.79
CA ASP A 72 -9.55 -15.30 8.17
C ASP A 72 -10.12 -14.79 9.49
N ASP A 73 -9.25 -14.46 10.46
CA ASP A 73 -9.68 -13.80 11.70
C ASP A 73 -10.35 -12.46 11.41
N ALA A 74 -9.80 -11.67 10.50
CA ALA A 74 -10.37 -10.38 10.10
C ALA A 74 -11.75 -10.56 9.43
N LYS A 75 -11.88 -11.55 8.55
CA LYS A 75 -13.15 -11.89 7.91
C LYS A 75 -14.23 -12.22 8.92
N ASN A 76 -13.89 -12.95 9.98
CA ASN A 76 -14.82 -13.37 11.01
C ASN A 76 -15.43 -12.21 11.80
N ILE A 77 -14.82 -11.03 11.76
CA ILE A 77 -15.34 -9.80 12.37
C ILE A 77 -15.76 -8.76 11.32
N ASN A 78 -16.06 -9.21 10.11
CA ASN A 78 -16.55 -8.40 8.99
C ASN A 78 -15.53 -7.41 8.38
N PHE A 79 -14.24 -7.62 8.60
CA PHE A 79 -13.17 -6.93 7.85
C PHE A 79 -12.65 -7.88 6.77
N ASP A 80 -13.46 -8.11 5.74
CA ASP A 80 -13.16 -9.08 4.70
C ASP A 80 -12.49 -8.42 3.50
N ASP A 81 -11.20 -8.66 3.34
CA ASP A 81 -10.40 -8.25 2.19
C ASP A 81 -10.23 -9.36 1.14
N SER A 82 -10.82 -10.53 1.37
CA SER A 82 -10.73 -11.67 0.44
C SER A 82 -11.32 -11.31 -0.93
N PHE A 83 -12.36 -10.47 -0.96
CA PHE A 83 -12.93 -9.94 -2.18
C PHE A 83 -11.88 -9.24 -3.06
N ILE A 84 -10.99 -8.46 -2.47
CA ILE A 84 -9.95 -7.74 -3.21
C ILE A 84 -8.93 -8.73 -3.78
N TYR A 85 -8.50 -9.72 -2.99
CA TYR A 85 -7.62 -10.78 -3.47
C TYR A 85 -8.21 -11.51 -4.67
N ASP A 86 -9.50 -11.86 -4.59
CA ASP A 86 -10.22 -12.53 -5.68
C ASP A 86 -10.28 -11.65 -6.95
N GLN A 87 -10.55 -10.34 -6.78
CA GLN A 87 -10.59 -9.39 -7.89
C GLN A 87 -9.23 -9.26 -8.59
N LEU A 88 -8.13 -9.28 -7.84
CA LEU A 88 -6.78 -9.18 -8.40
C LEU A 88 -6.41 -10.38 -9.29
N GLU A 89 -7.00 -11.53 -9.04
CA GLU A 89 -6.76 -12.75 -9.84
C GLU A 89 -7.58 -12.78 -11.14
N LEU A 90 -8.60 -11.94 -11.27
CA LEU A 90 -9.46 -11.89 -12.44
C LEU A 90 -8.82 -11.10 -13.59
N ASN A 91 -9.26 -11.43 -14.81
CA ASN A 91 -9.01 -10.56 -15.97
C ASN A 91 -9.73 -9.23 -15.78
N TYR A 92 -9.27 -8.18 -16.42
CA TYR A 92 -9.83 -6.83 -16.26
C TYR A 92 -11.33 -6.78 -16.56
N GLU A 93 -11.78 -7.45 -17.60
CA GLU A 93 -13.18 -7.49 -18.01
C GLU A 93 -14.11 -8.20 -17.02
N ASP A 94 -13.56 -9.06 -16.15
CA ASP A 94 -14.34 -9.85 -15.19
C ASP A 94 -14.40 -9.19 -13.81
N ARG A 95 -13.67 -8.10 -13.61
CA ARG A 95 -13.63 -7.38 -12.32
C ARG A 95 -14.90 -6.56 -12.10
N SER A 96 -15.30 -6.40 -10.83
CA SER A 96 -16.46 -5.60 -10.45
C SER A 96 -16.26 -4.10 -10.73
N ILE A 97 -15.03 -3.62 -10.68
CA ILE A 97 -14.66 -2.28 -11.10
C ILE A 97 -14.05 -2.39 -12.50
N LYS A 98 -14.68 -1.76 -13.47
CA LYS A 98 -14.19 -1.80 -14.85
C LYS A 98 -12.90 -1.00 -14.99
N CYS A 99 -11.93 -1.61 -15.67
CA CYS A 99 -10.68 -0.95 -16.05
C CYS A 99 -10.66 -0.86 -17.56
N GLU A 100 -10.65 0.33 -18.09
CA GLU A 100 -10.68 0.58 -19.53
C GLU A 100 -9.40 1.26 -19.98
N HIS A 101 -8.89 0.83 -21.12
CA HIS A 101 -7.74 1.45 -21.74
C HIS A 101 -8.18 2.73 -22.43
N PHE A 102 -7.58 3.85 -22.08
CA PHE A 102 -8.04 5.16 -22.54
C PHE A 102 -6.86 6.10 -22.80
N MET A 103 -6.87 6.74 -23.97
CA MET A 103 -5.91 7.78 -24.35
C MET A 103 -4.44 7.46 -24.10
N ARG A 104 -4.01 6.22 -24.43
CA ARG A 104 -2.64 5.77 -24.21
C ARG A 104 -1.59 6.68 -24.86
N SER A 105 -1.83 7.12 -26.09
CA SER A 105 -0.87 7.96 -26.83
C SER A 105 -0.60 9.28 -26.13
N ASP A 106 -1.65 9.91 -25.59
CA ASP A 106 -1.51 11.16 -24.83
C ASP A 106 -0.83 10.92 -23.49
N ALA A 107 -1.17 9.82 -22.82
CA ALA A 107 -0.56 9.46 -21.54
C ALA A 107 0.94 9.18 -21.67
N LEU A 108 1.38 8.56 -22.78
CA LEU A 108 2.80 8.31 -23.05
C LEU A 108 3.65 9.58 -23.10
N ARG A 109 3.05 10.73 -23.40
CA ARG A 109 3.78 12.00 -23.40
C ARG A 109 4.36 12.34 -22.03
N ALA A 110 3.63 12.03 -20.95
CA ALA A 110 4.14 12.21 -19.59
C ALA A 110 5.33 11.29 -19.31
N PHE A 111 5.27 10.04 -19.76
CA PHE A 111 6.38 9.08 -19.59
C PHE A 111 7.62 9.50 -20.39
N ARG A 112 7.44 10.03 -21.58
CA ARG A 112 8.56 10.57 -22.37
C ARG A 112 9.23 11.74 -21.69
N LYS A 113 8.44 12.67 -21.12
CA LYS A 113 8.98 13.79 -20.34
C LYS A 113 9.76 13.32 -19.11
N TRP A 114 9.25 12.31 -18.43
CA TRP A 114 9.97 11.70 -17.30
C TRP A 114 11.26 11.05 -17.75
N ASP A 115 11.21 10.26 -18.81
CA ASP A 115 12.38 9.52 -19.32
C ASP A 115 13.50 10.46 -19.76
N GLU A 116 13.15 11.61 -20.36
CA GLU A 116 14.07 12.65 -20.81
C GLU A 116 14.60 13.54 -19.68
N LYS A 117 14.01 13.47 -18.50
CA LYS A 117 14.40 14.27 -17.35
C LYS A 117 15.76 13.81 -16.81
N GLU A 118 16.72 14.74 -16.67
CA GLU A 118 18.07 14.41 -16.23
C GLU A 118 18.20 14.26 -14.71
N ASP A 119 17.35 14.95 -13.93
CA ASP A 119 17.37 14.98 -12.47
C ASP A 119 16.28 14.13 -11.82
N LYS A 120 15.82 13.10 -12.50
CA LYS A 120 14.76 12.23 -11.99
C LYS A 120 15.22 11.38 -10.81
N VAL A 121 14.33 11.24 -9.83
CA VAL A 121 14.50 10.36 -8.69
C VAL A 121 13.57 9.18 -8.85
N GLU A 122 14.14 7.98 -8.89
CA GLU A 122 13.38 6.73 -8.97
C GLU A 122 13.03 6.22 -7.57
N TYR A 123 11.89 5.54 -7.46
CA TYR A 123 11.43 4.97 -6.18
C TYR A 123 10.84 3.58 -6.37
#